data_22995373f9994f23b4c7d2a091da8cef
#
_entry.id   22995373f9994f23b4c7d2a091da8cef
#
_cell.length_a   1.000
_cell.length_b   1.000
_cell.length_c   1.000
_cell.angle_alpha   90.00
_cell.angle_beta   90.00
_cell.angle_gamma   90.00
#
_symmetry.space_group_name_H-M   'P 1'
#
loop_
_entity.id
_entity.type
_entity.pdbx_description
1 polymer ?
#
loop_
_entity_poly.entity_id
_entity_poly.type
_entity_poly.pdbx_seq_one_letter_code
_entity_poly.pdbx_strand_id
1 'polypeptide(L)'
;WSSDVCSSDLGELGEHARFLNSIIKSLGESLEQKAKRVELSGAMNLLSLPEYSDVDRAKDILSVMEKGDALYEMLKGREDVEFTIKIGHENELSSMKDCSVVTATYKIGSEPIGTFGVIGPTRMNYPKVLAVMGHIGRTLSETLTNMLDEERK
;
A
#
# COMPACT_ATOMS: atom_id res chain seq x y z
N TRP A 1 0.38 1.28 4.81
CA TRP A 1 -0.66 0.38 4.26
C TRP A 1 -1.80 0.26 5.23
N SER A 2 -3.02 0.37 4.75
CA SER A 2 -4.18 0.40 5.63
C SER A 2 -5.11 -0.76 5.36
N SER A 3 -5.38 -1.57 6.38
CA SER A 3 -6.45 -2.55 6.36
C SER A 3 -7.85 -1.91 6.42
N ASP A 4 -7.92 -0.62 6.71
CA ASP A 4 -9.17 0.15 6.69
C ASP A 4 -9.87 0.06 5.34
N VAL A 5 -9.08 -0.03 4.26
CA VAL A 5 -9.62 -0.22 2.90
C VAL A 5 -10.32 -1.56 2.76
N CYS A 6 -9.92 -2.57 3.51
CA CYS A 6 -10.54 -3.90 3.47
C CYS A 6 -11.88 -3.98 4.18
N SER A 7 -12.04 -3.18 5.24
CA SER A 7 -13.21 -3.19 6.12
C SER A 7 -14.06 -1.93 5.99
N SER A 8 -13.56 -0.93 5.30
CA SER A 8 -14.11 0.40 5.43
C SER A 8 -15.29 0.72 4.56
N ASP A 9 -16.09 1.45 5.16
CA ASP A 9 -16.95 2.41 4.56
C ASP A 9 -16.12 3.42 3.74
N LEU A 10 -16.41 3.47 2.44
CA LEU A 10 -15.83 4.47 1.53
C LEU A 10 -16.16 5.92 1.92
N GLY A 11 -16.97 6.11 2.98
CA GLY A 11 -17.30 7.41 3.54
C GLY A 11 -16.16 8.10 4.28
N GLU A 12 -15.04 7.43 4.53
CA GLU A 12 -13.90 8.00 5.26
C GLU A 12 -12.89 8.65 4.32
N LEU A 13 -13.36 9.53 3.45
CA LEU A 13 -12.52 10.33 2.55
C LEU A 13 -11.44 11.13 3.28
N GLY A 14 -11.69 11.51 4.55
CA GLY A 14 -10.72 12.21 5.38
C GLY A 14 -9.47 11.40 5.70
N GLU A 15 -9.62 10.09 5.95
CA GLU A 15 -8.47 9.20 6.18
C GLU A 15 -7.69 8.95 4.90
N HIS A 16 -8.38 8.78 3.78
CA HIS A 16 -7.74 8.67 2.46
C HIS A 16 -6.96 9.94 2.12
N ALA A 17 -7.51 11.13 2.43
CA ALA A 17 -6.80 12.39 2.21
C ALA A 17 -5.53 12.51 3.06
N ARG A 18 -5.58 12.08 4.34
CA ARG A 18 -4.39 12.05 5.20
C ARG A 18 -3.35 11.07 4.70
N PHE A 19 -3.78 9.91 4.25
CA PHE A 19 -2.91 8.90 3.65
C PHE A 19 -2.20 9.44 2.41
N LEU A 20 -2.94 10.09 1.51
CA LEU A 20 -2.38 10.72 0.31
C LEU A 20 -1.39 11.83 0.68
N ASN A 21 -1.73 12.68 1.64
CA ASN A 21 -0.83 13.75 2.10
C ASN A 21 0.46 13.20 2.71
N SER A 22 0.36 12.10 3.47
CA SER A 22 1.53 11.43 4.03
C SER A 22 2.44 10.90 2.92
N ILE A 23 1.88 10.25 1.91
CA ILE A 23 2.64 9.74 0.76
C ILE A 23 3.31 10.89 0.00
N ILE A 24 2.58 11.97 -0.30
CA ILE A 24 3.11 13.12 -1.03
C ILE A 24 4.26 13.76 -0.27
N LYS A 25 4.13 13.90 1.04
CA LYS A 25 5.20 14.44 1.90
C LYS A 25 6.45 13.55 1.89
N SER A 26 6.25 12.23 2.05
CA SER A 26 7.36 11.27 1.99
C SER A 26 8.07 11.29 0.64
N LEU A 27 7.34 11.42 -0.46
CA LEU A 27 7.92 11.51 -1.80
C LEU A 27 8.74 12.77 -1.98
N GLY A 28 8.26 13.91 -1.48
CA GLY A 28 9.03 15.16 -1.52
C GLY A 28 10.37 15.04 -0.81
N GLU A 29 10.39 14.35 0.33
CA GLU A 29 11.63 14.07 1.08
C GLU A 29 12.51 13.02 0.39
N SER A 30 11.91 12.06 -0.32
CA SER A 30 12.62 10.93 -0.95
C SER A 30 13.27 11.27 -2.28
N LEU A 31 12.82 12.30 -2.98
CA LEU A 31 13.45 12.76 -4.21
C LEU A 31 14.87 13.29 -3.95
N GLU A 32 15.14 13.72 -2.73
CA GLU A 32 16.47 14.14 -2.31
C GLU A 32 17.38 12.99 -1.83
N GLN A 33 16.78 11.87 -1.45
CA GLN A 33 17.51 10.70 -0.94
C GLN A 33 17.04 9.44 -1.66
N LYS A 34 17.91 8.82 -2.41
CA LYS A 34 17.68 7.53 -3.10
C LYS A 34 17.45 6.35 -2.14
N ALA A 35 16.86 6.58 -0.99
CA ALA A 35 16.60 5.53 0.00
C ALA A 35 15.29 4.80 -0.30
N LYS A 36 15.33 3.49 -0.24
CA LYS A 36 14.15 2.62 -0.26
C LYS A 36 13.32 2.90 0.99
N ARG A 37 12.27 3.67 0.83
CA ARG A 37 11.42 4.09 1.94
C ARG A 37 10.04 3.49 1.83
N VAL A 38 9.58 2.85 2.90
CA VAL A 38 8.23 2.30 3.01
C VAL A 38 7.54 2.99 4.19
N GLU A 39 6.40 3.61 3.90
CA GLU A 39 5.50 4.13 4.92
C GLU A 39 4.39 3.11 5.17
N LEU A 40 4.14 2.81 6.43
CA LEU A 40 3.14 1.85 6.85
C LEU A 40 2.13 2.53 7.78
N SER A 41 0.85 2.28 7.54
CA SER A 41 -0.24 2.79 8.36
C SER A 41 -1.32 1.71 8.55
N GLY A 42 -2.05 1.77 9.64
CA GLY A 42 -3.18 0.88 9.88
C GLY A 42 -2.83 -0.51 10.41
N ALA A 43 -1.61 -0.74 10.88
CA ALA A 43 -1.21 -2.05 11.43
C ALA A 43 -2.14 -2.54 12.55
N MET A 44 -2.59 -1.65 13.40
CA MET A 44 -3.53 -1.99 14.49
C MET A 44 -4.88 -2.48 13.97
N ASN A 45 -5.34 -1.96 12.84
CA ASN A 45 -6.58 -2.41 12.22
C ASN A 45 -6.48 -3.85 11.74
N LEU A 46 -5.33 -4.20 11.16
CA LEU A 46 -5.05 -5.57 10.75
C LEU A 46 -5.06 -6.53 11.95
N LEU A 47 -4.38 -6.16 13.03
CA LEU A 47 -4.28 -6.98 14.25
C LEU A 47 -5.63 -7.15 14.99
N SER A 48 -6.58 -6.26 14.77
CA SER A 48 -7.92 -6.36 15.37
C SER A 48 -8.83 -7.38 14.68
N LEU A 49 -8.43 -7.90 13.52
CA LEU A 49 -9.19 -8.89 12.78
C LEU A 49 -9.13 -10.27 13.47
N PRO A 50 -10.22 -11.06 13.41
CA PRO A 50 -10.26 -12.39 14.05
C PRO A 50 -9.17 -13.34 13.58
N GLU A 51 -8.73 -13.22 12.34
CA GLU A 51 -7.68 -14.04 11.74
C GLU A 51 -6.33 -13.88 12.45
N TYR A 52 -6.12 -12.76 13.14
CA TYR A 52 -4.87 -12.39 13.81
C TYR A 52 -5.00 -12.38 15.33
N SER A 53 -6.04 -13.02 15.86
CA SER A 53 -6.22 -13.19 17.31
C SER A 53 -5.19 -14.14 17.93
N ASP A 54 -4.57 -15.01 17.14
CA ASP A 54 -3.47 -15.88 17.54
C ASP A 54 -2.18 -15.05 17.65
N VAL A 55 -1.53 -15.15 18.81
CA VAL A 55 -0.30 -14.42 19.12
C VAL A 55 0.82 -14.75 18.14
N ASP A 56 0.96 -16.00 17.73
CA ASP A 56 2.01 -16.42 16.79
C ASP A 56 1.82 -15.79 15.40
N ARG A 57 0.59 -15.77 14.90
CA ARG A 57 0.26 -15.11 13.63
C ARG A 57 0.48 -13.61 13.69
N ALA A 58 0.08 -12.98 14.78
CA ALA A 58 0.29 -11.56 15.01
C ALA A 58 1.79 -11.21 15.02
N LYS A 59 2.60 -12.04 15.70
CA LYS A 59 4.07 -11.88 15.72
C LYS A 59 4.69 -12.02 14.35
N ASP A 60 4.25 -12.98 13.56
CA ASP A 60 4.77 -13.20 12.20
C ASP A 60 4.55 -11.95 11.32
N ILE A 61 3.35 -11.40 11.36
CA ILE A 61 3.01 -10.19 10.61
C ILE A 61 3.77 -8.98 11.11
N LEU A 62 3.82 -8.78 12.41
CA LEU A 62 4.57 -7.67 13.00
C LEU A 62 6.05 -7.76 12.65
N SER A 63 6.62 -8.95 12.64
CA SER A 63 8.00 -9.17 12.23
C SER A 63 8.27 -8.72 10.79
N VAL A 64 7.35 -8.98 9.87
CA VAL A 64 7.47 -8.51 8.48
C VAL A 64 7.34 -6.99 8.40
N MET A 65 6.40 -6.43 9.16
CA MET A 65 6.17 -4.98 9.18
C MET A 65 7.35 -4.18 9.74
N GLU A 66 8.10 -4.75 10.67
CA GLU A 66 9.30 -4.12 11.23
C GLU A 66 10.50 -4.18 10.28
N LYS A 67 10.50 -5.10 9.32
CA LYS A 67 11.58 -5.27 8.36
C LYS A 67 11.27 -4.47 7.09
N GLY A 68 11.73 -3.23 7.01
CA GLY A 68 11.53 -2.35 5.87
C GLY A 68 11.96 -2.96 4.53
N ASP A 69 13.06 -3.71 4.50
CA ASP A 69 13.54 -4.37 3.28
C ASP A 69 12.57 -5.47 2.81
N ALA A 70 12.02 -6.25 3.73
CA ALA A 70 11.04 -7.29 3.41
C ALA A 70 9.75 -6.67 2.86
N LEU A 71 9.27 -5.60 3.47
CA LEU A 71 8.13 -4.85 2.96
C LEU A 71 8.39 -4.28 1.58
N TYR A 72 9.56 -3.70 1.36
CA TYR A 72 9.94 -3.15 0.07
C TYR A 72 9.91 -4.21 -1.03
N GLU A 73 10.52 -5.37 -0.79
CA GLU A 73 10.53 -6.47 -1.76
C GLU A 73 9.12 -7.03 -2.02
N MET A 74 8.30 -7.10 -0.99
CA MET A 74 6.91 -7.55 -1.09
C MET A 74 6.06 -6.60 -1.93
N LEU A 75 6.32 -5.29 -1.78
CA LEU A 75 5.59 -4.22 -2.46
C LEU A 75 6.12 -3.93 -3.86
N LYS A 76 7.34 -4.35 -4.14
CA LYS A 76 7.95 -4.20 -5.45
C LYS A 76 7.08 -4.89 -6.49
N GLY A 77 6.20 -4.10 -7.08
CA GLY A 77 5.29 -4.58 -8.11
C GLY A 77 6.01 -4.77 -9.44
N ARG A 78 5.29 -5.37 -10.37
CA ARG A 78 5.73 -5.39 -11.76
C ARG A 78 5.42 -4.03 -12.38
N GLU A 79 6.41 -3.40 -12.95
CA GLU A 79 6.28 -2.08 -13.58
C GLU A 79 5.33 -2.09 -14.79
N ASP A 80 5.13 -3.27 -15.38
CA ASP A 80 4.31 -3.49 -16.56
C ASP A 80 2.82 -3.69 -16.26
N VAL A 81 2.44 -3.80 -14.98
CA VAL A 81 1.04 -4.01 -14.59
C VAL A 81 0.58 -2.96 -13.58
N GLU A 82 -0.67 -2.54 -13.73
CA GLU A 82 -1.28 -1.55 -12.85
C GLU A 82 -1.52 -2.11 -11.45
N PHE A 83 -2.00 -3.35 -11.37
CA PHE A 83 -2.31 -4.02 -10.10
C PHE A 83 -1.66 -5.39 -10.01
N THR A 84 -1.25 -5.76 -8.81
CA THR A 84 -0.81 -7.11 -8.49
C THR A 84 -1.56 -7.60 -7.26
N ILE A 85 -2.09 -8.81 -7.30
CA ILE A 85 -2.78 -9.44 -6.17
C ILE A 85 -2.06 -10.74 -5.84
N LYS A 86 -1.67 -10.90 -4.58
CA LYS A 86 -1.09 -12.14 -4.06
C LYS A 86 -1.93 -12.60 -2.87
N ILE A 87 -2.55 -13.75 -2.99
CA ILE A 87 -3.48 -14.30 -1.99
C ILE A 87 -2.85 -15.50 -1.29
N GLY A 88 -2.73 -15.41 0.04
CA GLY A 88 -2.30 -16.54 0.85
C GLY A 88 -0.91 -17.05 0.47
N HIS A 89 -0.86 -18.28 0.00
CA HIS A 89 0.41 -18.94 -0.36
C HIS A 89 1.10 -18.37 -1.62
N GLU A 90 0.45 -17.50 -2.36
CA GLU A 90 1.08 -16.79 -3.47
C GLU A 90 2.13 -15.76 -2.98
N ASN A 91 2.06 -15.40 -1.71
CA ASN A 91 3.08 -14.56 -1.07
C ASN A 91 4.37 -15.35 -0.89
N GLU A 92 5.48 -14.73 -1.23
CA GLU A 92 6.81 -15.36 -1.13
C GLU A 92 7.23 -15.60 0.32
N LEU A 93 6.79 -14.74 1.23
CA LEU A 93 7.07 -14.87 2.66
C LEU A 93 6.06 -15.81 3.32
N SER A 94 6.56 -16.86 3.99
CA SER A 94 5.72 -17.82 4.68
C SER A 94 4.90 -17.19 5.81
N SER A 95 5.40 -16.14 6.43
CA SER A 95 4.69 -15.38 7.46
C SER A 95 3.47 -14.62 6.91
N MET A 96 3.37 -14.46 5.60
CA MET A 96 2.25 -13.80 4.93
C MET A 96 1.25 -14.76 4.28
N LYS A 97 1.37 -16.06 4.54
CA LYS A 97 0.49 -17.09 3.94
C LYS A 97 -0.99 -16.97 4.29
N ASP A 98 -1.31 -16.31 5.38
CA ASP A 98 -2.68 -16.08 5.83
C ASP A 98 -3.21 -14.69 5.42
N CYS A 99 -2.42 -13.95 4.67
CA CYS A 99 -2.72 -12.59 4.23
C CYS A 99 -2.88 -12.51 2.73
N SER A 100 -3.54 -11.44 2.30
CA SER A 100 -3.54 -11.02 0.90
C SER A 100 -2.88 -9.65 0.79
N VAL A 101 -2.12 -9.49 -0.26
CA VAL A 101 -1.43 -8.23 -0.58
C VAL A 101 -1.89 -7.77 -1.96
N VAL A 102 -2.47 -6.59 -2.02
CA VAL A 102 -2.86 -5.95 -3.27
C VAL A 102 -1.98 -4.72 -3.45
N THR A 103 -1.26 -4.66 -4.54
CA THR A 103 -0.37 -3.54 -4.85
C THR A 103 -0.80 -2.83 -6.13
N ALA A 104 -0.55 -1.54 -6.18
CA ALA A 104 -0.77 -0.72 -7.36
C ALA A 104 0.44 0.17 -7.59
N THR A 105 0.78 0.35 -8.85
CA THR A 105 1.86 1.24 -9.26
C THR A 105 1.28 2.59 -9.69
N TYR A 106 1.86 3.67 -9.18
CA TYR A 106 1.50 5.01 -9.62
C TYR A 106 2.60 5.62 -10.47
N LYS A 107 2.22 6.53 -11.36
CA LYS A 107 3.09 7.08 -12.40
C LYS A 107 3.06 8.60 -12.41
N ILE A 108 4.16 9.19 -12.86
CA ILE A 108 4.20 10.58 -13.27
C ILE A 108 4.36 10.59 -14.80
N GLY A 109 3.32 11.07 -15.49
CA GLY A 109 3.25 10.88 -16.94
C GLY A 109 3.19 9.40 -17.31
N SER A 110 4.19 8.89 -18.01
CA SER A 110 4.31 7.48 -18.39
C SER A 110 5.32 6.70 -17.54
N GLU A 111 6.04 7.36 -16.63
CA GLU A 111 7.09 6.73 -15.82
C GLU A 111 6.55 6.24 -14.47
N PRO A 112 6.74 4.95 -14.15
CA PRO A 112 6.39 4.44 -12.82
C PRO A 112 7.32 5.05 -11.77
N ILE A 113 6.73 5.62 -10.72
CA ILE A 113 7.45 6.30 -9.65
C ILE A 113 7.48 5.47 -8.38
N GLY A 114 6.42 4.77 -8.08
CA GLY A 114 6.34 4.00 -6.85
C GLY A 114 5.15 3.07 -6.81
N THR A 115 5.07 2.34 -5.72
CA THR A 115 4.02 1.36 -5.49
C THR A 115 3.39 1.59 -4.12
N PHE A 116 2.10 1.45 -4.04
CA PHE A 116 1.38 1.40 -2.77
C PHE A 116 0.50 0.15 -2.74
N GLY A 117 0.02 -0.23 -1.58
CA GLY A 117 -0.81 -1.42 -1.49
C GLY A 117 -1.56 -1.55 -0.17
N VAL A 118 -2.30 -2.61 -0.10
CA VAL A 118 -3.11 -2.98 1.05
C VAL A 118 -2.76 -4.40 1.46
N ILE A 119 -2.59 -4.60 2.76
CA ILE A 119 -2.43 -5.92 3.37
C ILE A 119 -3.71 -6.21 4.14
N GLY A 120 -4.29 -7.36 3.92
CA GLY A 120 -5.51 -7.77 4.61
C GLY A 120 -5.70 -9.27 4.65
N PRO A 121 -6.85 -9.73 5.15
CA PRO A 121 -7.16 -11.15 5.19
C PRO A 121 -7.43 -11.70 3.78
N THR A 122 -7.31 -13.03 3.62
CA THR A 122 -7.61 -13.68 2.34
C THR A 122 -9.06 -13.51 1.89
N ARG A 123 -9.98 -13.24 2.83
CA ARG A 123 -11.41 -12.97 2.57
C ARG A 123 -11.71 -11.52 2.18
N MET A 124 -10.70 -10.79 1.75
CA MET A 124 -10.83 -9.40 1.34
C MET A 124 -11.85 -9.23 0.19
N ASN A 125 -12.60 -8.14 0.20
CA ASN A 125 -13.43 -7.76 -0.93
C ASN A 125 -12.57 -7.12 -2.02
N TYR A 126 -12.01 -7.93 -2.89
CA TYR A 126 -11.05 -7.51 -3.90
C TYR A 126 -11.61 -6.49 -4.90
N PRO A 127 -12.83 -6.62 -5.44
CA PRO A 127 -13.38 -5.60 -6.33
C PRO A 127 -13.46 -4.23 -5.69
N LYS A 128 -13.88 -4.15 -4.43
CA LYS A 128 -13.95 -2.89 -3.68
C LYS A 128 -12.56 -2.31 -3.43
N VAL A 129 -11.61 -3.15 -3.03
CA VAL A 129 -10.22 -2.74 -2.80
C VAL A 129 -9.60 -2.19 -4.07
N LEU A 130 -9.77 -2.89 -5.20
CA LEU A 130 -9.24 -2.47 -6.49
C LEU A 130 -9.87 -1.14 -6.95
N ALA A 131 -11.16 -0.94 -6.72
CA ALA A 131 -11.83 0.31 -7.07
C ALA A 131 -11.27 1.50 -6.28
N VAL A 132 -11.08 1.32 -4.97
CA VAL A 132 -10.49 2.36 -4.10
C VAL A 132 -9.04 2.62 -4.47
N MET A 133 -8.24 1.58 -4.68
CA MET A 133 -6.84 1.70 -5.07
C MET A 133 -6.69 2.37 -6.43
N GLY A 134 -7.56 2.07 -7.38
CA GLY A 134 -7.57 2.71 -8.68
C GLY A 134 -7.84 4.22 -8.57
N HIS A 135 -8.77 4.60 -7.72
CA HIS A 135 -9.06 6.02 -7.44
C HIS A 135 -7.86 6.72 -6.79
N ILE A 136 -7.28 6.12 -5.75
CA ILE A 136 -6.10 6.66 -5.07
C ILE A 136 -4.93 6.81 -6.05
N GLY A 137 -4.67 5.79 -6.85
CA GLY A 137 -3.58 5.80 -7.83
C GLY A 137 -3.72 6.90 -8.88
N ARG A 138 -4.91 7.10 -9.39
CA ARG A 138 -5.19 8.19 -10.32
C ARG A 138 -5.00 9.56 -9.68
N THR A 139 -5.58 9.77 -8.51
CA THR A 139 -5.46 11.03 -7.76
C THR A 139 -4.00 11.33 -7.44
N LEU A 140 -3.25 10.34 -6.99
CA LEU A 140 -1.82 10.48 -6.69
C LEU A 140 -1.01 10.84 -7.93
N SER A 141 -1.24 10.14 -9.03
CA SER A 141 -0.55 10.39 -10.30
C SER A 141 -0.85 11.80 -10.84
N GLU A 142 -2.10 12.22 -10.80
CA GLU A 142 -2.51 13.56 -11.25
C GLU A 142 -1.90 14.65 -10.37
N THR A 143 -1.94 14.46 -9.05
CA THR A 143 -1.39 15.44 -8.10
C THR A 143 0.11 15.59 -8.29
N LEU A 144 0.85 14.49 -8.42
CA LEU A 144 2.29 14.53 -8.62
C LEU A 144 2.67 15.14 -9.96
N THR A 145 1.94 14.83 -11.01
CA THR A 145 2.15 15.42 -12.34
C THR A 145 1.95 16.92 -12.29
N ASN A 146 0.87 17.40 -11.67
CA ASN A 146 0.58 18.81 -11.52
C ASN A 146 1.65 19.56 -10.72
N MET A 147 2.12 18.96 -9.61
CA MET A 147 3.17 19.55 -8.80
C MET A 147 4.47 19.74 -9.59
N LEU A 148 4.86 18.76 -10.39
CA LEU A 148 6.06 18.87 -11.22
C LEU A 148 5.91 19.89 -12.35
N ASP A 149 4.74 19.99 -12.93
CA ASP A 149 4.46 20.98 -13.97
C ASP A 149 4.50 22.41 -13.41
N GLU A 150 4.06 22.61 -12.18
CA GLU A 150 4.17 23.89 -11.47
C GLU A 150 5.63 24.29 -11.19
N GLU A 151 6.47 23.32 -10.82
CA GLU A 151 7.90 23.59 -10.58
C GLU A 151 8.67 23.92 -11.85
N ARG A 152 8.19 23.49 -13.01
CA ARG A 152 8.80 23.79 -14.32
C ARG A 152 8.45 25.17 -14.88
N LYS A 153 7.46 25.81 -14.33
CA LYS A 153 7.06 27.16 -14.68
C LYS A 153 7.84 28.18 -13.85
#